data_71298b2cee04e061a0dd40be003eadf0
#
_entry.id   71298b2cee04e061a0dd40be003eadf0
#
_cell.length_a   1.000
_cell.length_b   1.000
_cell.length_c   1.000
_cell.angle_alpha   90.00
_cell.angle_beta   90.00
_cell.angle_gamma   90.00
#
_symmetry.space_group_name_H-M   'P 1'
#
loop_
_entity.id
_entity.type
_entity.pdbx_description
1 polymer ?
#
loop_
_entity_poly.entity_id
_entity_poly.type
_entity_poly.pdbx_seq_one_letter_code
_entity_poly.pdbx_strand_id
1 'polypeptide(L)'
;MKLKQILIPTKVANSGMTVREVFAECCRAHIPALPMCTKSGRITGRVTLKNIMKCSCLPEYIIESARFLGEEMSCMEDIEARAKQLLCVPVDPYVQEPALFLSSDAPAIKALAIMEQNDTSYLFVVDNGQYQGAVTIQSLAKMLIRLDQC
;
A
#
# COMPACT_ATOMS: atom_id res chain seq x y z
N MET A 1 -19.46 -0.55 14.32
CA MET A 1 -18.72 0.08 13.21
C MET A 1 -18.09 -0.99 12.34
N LYS A 2 -18.52 -1.04 11.11
CA LYS A 2 -18.09 -2.05 10.14
C LYS A 2 -17.21 -1.40 9.07
N LEU A 3 -16.33 -2.18 8.47
CA LEU A 3 -15.36 -1.68 7.47
C LEU A 3 -16.04 -1.08 6.24
N LYS A 4 -17.21 -1.57 5.85
CA LYS A 4 -17.96 -1.00 4.73
C LYS A 4 -18.28 0.48 4.86
N GLN A 5 -18.29 1.03 6.08
CA GLN A 5 -18.57 2.44 6.35
C GLN A 5 -17.36 3.35 6.10
N ILE A 6 -16.17 2.78 6.02
CA ILE A 6 -14.91 3.52 5.86
C ILE A 6 -14.09 3.02 4.68
N LEU A 7 -14.73 2.29 3.79
CA LEU A 7 -14.10 1.67 2.62
C LEU A 7 -13.61 2.74 1.65
N ILE A 8 -12.37 2.57 1.18
CA ILE A 8 -11.77 3.40 0.13
C ILE A 8 -11.70 2.56 -1.14
N PRO A 9 -12.53 2.84 -2.14
CA PRO A 9 -12.47 2.09 -3.39
C PRO A 9 -11.21 2.45 -4.18
N THR A 10 -10.53 1.45 -4.71
CA THR A 10 -9.34 1.61 -5.53
C THR A 10 -9.33 0.63 -6.69
N LYS A 11 -8.48 0.89 -7.65
CA LYS A 11 -8.11 -0.10 -8.65
C LYS A 11 -7.25 -1.18 -8.00
N VAL A 12 -7.06 -2.28 -8.70
CA VAL A 12 -6.15 -3.36 -8.32
C VAL A 12 -4.90 -3.30 -9.20
N ALA A 13 -3.81 -3.92 -8.75
CA ALA A 13 -2.64 -4.13 -9.57
C ALA A 13 -2.78 -5.46 -10.34
N ASN A 14 -2.39 -5.45 -11.60
CA ASN A 14 -2.38 -6.63 -12.46
C ASN A 14 -1.00 -6.82 -13.05
N SER A 15 -0.71 -8.04 -13.48
CA SER A 15 0.56 -8.35 -14.17
C SER A 15 0.75 -7.43 -15.39
N GLY A 16 1.94 -6.87 -15.52
CA GLY A 16 2.28 -5.94 -16.59
C GLY A 16 1.95 -4.48 -16.31
N MET A 17 1.20 -4.18 -15.26
CA MET A 17 0.95 -2.81 -14.83
C MET A 17 2.26 -2.14 -14.45
N THR A 18 2.44 -0.87 -14.85
CA THR A 18 3.69 -0.15 -14.55
C THR A 18 3.70 0.39 -13.12
N VAL A 19 4.89 0.61 -12.61
CA VAL A 19 5.07 1.28 -11.31
C VAL A 19 4.38 2.65 -11.29
N ARG A 20 4.44 3.40 -12.39
CA ARG A 20 3.74 4.69 -12.53
C ARG A 20 2.25 4.56 -12.26
N GLU A 21 1.61 3.55 -12.84
CA GLU A 21 0.16 3.33 -12.69
C GLU A 21 -0.21 2.99 -11.25
N VAL A 22 0.60 2.16 -10.59
CA VAL A 22 0.41 1.84 -9.17
C VAL A 22 0.61 3.07 -8.29
N PHE A 23 1.67 3.84 -8.52
CA PHE A 23 1.95 5.06 -7.75
C PHE A 23 0.82 6.08 -7.94
N ALA A 24 0.35 6.27 -9.16
CA ALA A 24 -0.73 7.21 -9.45
C ALA A 24 -2.02 6.83 -8.70
N GLU A 25 -2.39 5.55 -8.69
CA GLU A 25 -3.59 5.10 -7.99
C GLU A 25 -3.45 5.20 -6.47
N CYS A 26 -2.30 4.82 -5.93
CA CYS A 26 -2.03 4.96 -4.50
C CYS A 26 -2.10 6.42 -4.04
N CYS A 27 -1.54 7.34 -4.83
CA CYS A 27 -1.58 8.77 -4.53
C CYS A 27 -3.00 9.34 -4.65
N ARG A 28 -3.74 8.93 -5.68
CA ARG A 28 -5.14 9.36 -5.87
C ARG A 28 -6.01 8.95 -4.68
N ALA A 29 -5.89 7.69 -4.24
CA ALA A 29 -6.74 7.13 -3.19
C ALA A 29 -6.18 7.36 -1.78
N HIS A 30 -4.99 7.92 -1.63
CA HIS A 30 -4.29 8.12 -0.36
C HIS A 30 -4.11 6.80 0.40
N ILE A 31 -3.68 5.75 -0.30
CA ILE A 31 -3.35 4.46 0.29
C ILE A 31 -1.92 4.04 -0.08
N PRO A 32 -1.22 3.32 0.83
CA PRO A 32 0.18 2.97 0.60
C PRO A 32 0.39 1.72 -0.23
N ALA A 33 -0.68 1.02 -0.63
CA ALA A 33 -0.56 -0.27 -1.31
C ALA A 33 -1.79 -0.60 -2.15
N LEU A 34 -1.62 -1.47 -3.13
CA LEU A 34 -2.71 -2.08 -3.89
C LEU A 34 -2.61 -3.60 -3.81
N PRO A 35 -3.75 -4.31 -3.86
CA PRO A 35 -3.71 -5.76 -3.98
C PRO A 35 -3.28 -6.15 -5.38
N MET A 36 -2.45 -7.18 -5.49
CA MET A 36 -2.10 -7.80 -6.76
C MET A 36 -3.14 -8.86 -7.07
N CYS A 37 -3.80 -8.74 -8.21
CA CYS A 37 -4.88 -9.64 -8.61
C CYS A 37 -4.58 -10.32 -9.94
N THR A 38 -5.10 -11.54 -10.09
CA THR A 38 -5.13 -12.25 -11.37
C THR A 38 -6.23 -11.66 -12.25
N LYS A 39 -6.25 -12.05 -13.53
CA LYS A 39 -7.33 -11.68 -14.47
C LYS A 39 -8.71 -12.11 -13.99
N SER A 40 -8.79 -13.18 -13.19
CA SER A 40 -10.05 -13.66 -12.60
C SER A 40 -10.48 -12.88 -11.35
N GLY A 41 -9.67 -11.91 -10.89
CA GLY A 41 -9.96 -11.11 -9.71
C GLY A 41 -9.47 -11.69 -8.40
N ARG A 42 -8.74 -12.81 -8.42
CA ARG A 42 -8.18 -13.43 -7.22
C ARG A 42 -6.95 -12.65 -6.75
N ILE A 43 -6.92 -12.33 -5.45
CA ILE A 43 -5.77 -11.66 -4.83
C ILE A 43 -4.64 -12.68 -4.63
N THR A 44 -3.46 -12.38 -5.15
CA THR A 44 -2.26 -13.20 -5.04
C THR A 44 -1.19 -12.62 -4.14
N GLY A 45 -1.28 -11.33 -3.82
CA GLY A 45 -0.30 -10.63 -3.00
C GLY A 45 -0.60 -9.15 -2.95
N ARG A 46 0.43 -8.36 -2.68
CA ARG A 46 0.33 -6.90 -2.60
C ARG A 46 1.53 -6.23 -3.23
N VAL A 47 1.34 -4.99 -3.69
CA VAL A 47 2.42 -4.10 -4.08
C VAL A 47 2.33 -2.84 -3.23
N THR A 48 3.43 -2.44 -2.61
CA THR A 48 3.47 -1.28 -1.71
C THR A 48 4.43 -0.23 -2.24
N LEU A 49 4.09 1.03 -2.02
CA LEU A 49 4.98 2.15 -2.36
C LEU A 49 6.34 2.00 -1.69
N LYS A 50 6.31 1.66 -0.40
CA LYS A 50 7.53 1.54 0.41
C LYS A 50 8.46 0.46 -0.12
N ASN A 51 7.94 -0.74 -0.42
CA ASN A 51 8.76 -1.85 -0.92
C ASN A 51 9.33 -1.57 -2.30
N ILE A 52 8.52 -1.00 -3.20
CA ILE A 52 8.98 -0.65 -4.56
C ILE A 52 10.14 0.34 -4.48
N MET A 53 9.99 1.41 -3.69
CA MET A 53 11.03 2.42 -3.53
C MET A 53 12.27 1.87 -2.82
N LYS A 54 12.08 1.05 -1.80
CA LYS A 54 13.19 0.40 -1.08
C LYS A 54 14.03 -0.46 -2.03
N CYS A 55 13.41 -1.34 -2.79
CA CYS A 55 14.11 -2.26 -3.67
C CYS A 55 14.82 -1.57 -4.84
N SER A 56 14.31 -0.44 -5.29
CA SER A 56 14.76 0.23 -6.50
C SER A 56 15.65 1.44 -6.26
N CYS A 57 15.44 2.14 -5.14
CA CYS A 57 16.08 3.43 -4.88
C CYS A 57 17.08 3.40 -3.72
N LEU A 58 16.99 2.40 -2.83
CA LEU A 58 17.79 2.38 -1.61
C LEU A 58 18.75 1.19 -1.58
N PRO A 59 20.05 1.42 -1.77
CA PRO A 59 21.07 0.43 -1.43
C PRO A 59 21.01 0.09 0.06
N GLU A 60 21.30 -1.16 0.41
CA GLU A 60 21.24 -1.65 1.77
C GLU A 60 22.10 -0.82 2.75
N TYR A 61 23.30 -0.40 2.31
CA TYR A 61 24.19 0.40 3.15
C TYR A 61 23.58 1.76 3.53
N ILE A 62 22.74 2.35 2.68
CA ILE A 62 22.04 3.60 2.99
C ILE A 62 21.01 3.37 4.07
N ILE A 63 20.29 2.25 4.01
CA ILE A 63 19.28 1.89 5.02
C ILE A 63 19.96 1.70 6.39
N GLU A 64 21.05 0.95 6.44
CA GLU A 64 21.81 0.68 7.67
C GLU A 64 22.43 1.94 8.27
N SER A 65 22.84 2.89 7.43
CA SER A 65 23.55 4.10 7.84
C SER A 65 22.66 5.34 7.92
N ALA A 66 21.35 5.19 7.82
CA ALA A 66 20.40 6.31 7.68
C ALA A 66 20.55 7.37 8.78
N ARG A 67 20.86 6.99 10.00
CA ARG A 67 21.06 7.91 11.13
C ARG A 67 22.26 8.82 10.96
N PHE A 68 23.25 8.37 10.18
CA PHE A 68 24.55 9.04 10.04
C PHE A 68 24.68 9.78 8.72
N LEU A 69 23.63 9.74 7.88
CA LEU A 69 23.65 10.45 6.60
C LEU A 69 23.49 11.94 6.84
N GLY A 70 24.38 12.73 6.22
CA GLY A 70 24.27 14.18 6.18
C GLY A 70 23.16 14.62 5.24
N GLU A 71 22.85 15.91 5.28
CA GLU A 71 21.84 16.51 4.40
C GLU A 71 22.31 16.55 2.94
N GLU A 72 23.62 16.56 2.71
CA GLU A 72 24.22 16.52 1.38
C GLU A 72 24.65 15.11 1.05
N MET A 73 23.94 14.49 0.09
CA MET A 73 24.25 13.16 -0.41
C MET A 73 24.64 13.24 -1.88
N SER A 74 25.88 12.94 -2.18
CA SER A 74 26.40 12.93 -3.56
C SER A 74 25.75 11.88 -4.46
N CYS A 75 25.06 10.88 -3.88
CA CYS A 75 24.36 9.83 -4.63
C CYS A 75 22.90 10.17 -4.95
N MET A 76 22.38 11.33 -4.54
CA MET A 76 20.97 11.69 -4.75
C MET A 76 20.60 11.84 -6.23
N GLU A 77 21.50 12.34 -7.06
CA GLU A 77 21.27 12.47 -8.50
C GLU A 77 21.05 11.10 -9.16
N ASP A 78 21.82 10.10 -8.77
CA ASP A 78 21.66 8.72 -9.26
C ASP A 78 20.32 8.11 -8.81
N ILE A 79 19.89 8.42 -7.60
CA ILE A 79 18.61 7.95 -7.05
C ILE A 79 17.44 8.53 -7.86
N GLU A 80 17.48 9.83 -8.16
CA GLU A 80 16.43 10.48 -8.96
C GLU A 80 16.35 9.92 -10.39
N ALA A 81 17.50 9.69 -11.02
CA ALA A 81 17.55 9.10 -12.36
C ALA A 81 16.99 7.67 -12.36
N ARG A 82 17.33 6.87 -11.35
CA ARG A 82 16.79 5.52 -11.15
C ARG A 82 15.30 5.54 -10.89
N ALA A 83 14.82 6.49 -10.09
CA ALA A 83 13.40 6.64 -9.80
C ALA A 83 12.59 6.93 -11.07
N LYS A 84 13.10 7.76 -11.98
CA LYS A 84 12.45 8.02 -13.26
C LYS A 84 12.36 6.77 -14.13
N GLN A 85 13.43 5.98 -14.18
CA GLN A 85 13.43 4.71 -14.91
C GLN A 85 12.47 3.70 -14.29
N LEU A 86 12.39 3.68 -12.96
CA LEU A 86 11.50 2.79 -12.22
C LEU A 86 10.03 2.94 -12.63
N LEU A 87 9.59 4.15 -12.91
CA LEU A 87 8.19 4.42 -13.26
C LEU A 87 7.72 3.69 -14.53
N CYS A 88 8.64 3.28 -15.38
CA CYS A 88 8.33 2.65 -16.67
C CYS A 88 8.35 1.11 -16.60
N VAL A 89 8.80 0.52 -15.50
CA VAL A 89 8.92 -0.95 -15.40
C VAL A 89 7.64 -1.57 -14.81
N PRO A 90 7.38 -2.87 -15.12
CA PRO A 90 6.26 -3.58 -14.52
C PRO A 90 6.42 -3.77 -13.02
N VAL A 91 5.30 -3.85 -12.30
CA VAL A 91 5.31 -4.05 -10.84
C VAL A 91 5.55 -5.49 -10.41
N ASP A 92 5.49 -6.44 -11.35
CA ASP A 92 5.56 -7.88 -11.04
C ASP A 92 6.71 -8.28 -10.12
N PRO A 93 7.95 -7.79 -10.30
CA PRO A 93 9.06 -8.14 -9.40
C PRO A 93 8.90 -7.67 -7.95
N TYR A 94 8.00 -6.73 -7.69
CA TYR A 94 7.81 -6.12 -6.38
C TYR A 94 6.65 -6.68 -5.59
N VAL A 95 5.96 -7.69 -6.13
CA VAL A 95 4.82 -8.33 -5.45
C VAL A 95 5.31 -9.06 -4.21
N GLN A 96 4.66 -8.79 -3.09
CA GLN A 96 4.92 -9.45 -1.80
C GLN A 96 3.72 -10.28 -1.38
N GLU A 97 3.95 -11.37 -0.68
CA GLU A 97 2.93 -12.22 -0.07
C GLU A 97 3.09 -12.16 1.46
N PRO A 98 2.01 -12.38 2.22
CA PRO A 98 0.62 -12.43 1.80
C PRO A 98 -0.01 -11.04 1.68
N ALA A 99 -1.22 -10.98 1.08
CA ALA A 99 -2.09 -9.82 1.22
C ALA A 99 -3.04 -10.06 2.39
N LEU A 100 -3.10 -9.12 3.34
CA LEU A 100 -4.02 -9.20 4.48
C LEU A 100 -5.36 -8.58 4.10
N PHE A 101 -6.45 -9.31 4.34
CA PHE A 101 -7.78 -8.80 4.03
C PHE A 101 -8.82 -9.27 5.04
N LEU A 102 -9.90 -8.49 5.13
CA LEU A 102 -11.08 -8.78 5.94
C LEU A 102 -12.34 -8.57 5.09
N SER A 103 -13.47 -9.09 5.56
CA SER A 103 -14.75 -8.80 4.91
C SER A 103 -15.23 -7.39 5.25
N SER A 104 -16.13 -6.85 4.42
CA SER A 104 -16.72 -5.52 4.66
C SER A 104 -17.58 -5.47 5.92
N ASP A 105 -18.08 -6.60 6.39
CA ASP A 105 -18.86 -6.72 7.62
C ASP A 105 -18.00 -6.85 8.89
N ALA A 106 -16.68 -6.94 8.75
CA ALA A 106 -15.78 -7.01 9.89
C ALA A 106 -15.86 -5.73 10.73
N PRO A 107 -15.77 -5.85 12.07
CA PRO A 107 -15.73 -4.66 12.91
C PRO A 107 -14.41 -3.91 12.77
N ALA A 108 -14.48 -2.58 12.85
CA ALA A 108 -13.31 -1.71 12.71
C ALA A 108 -12.22 -2.03 13.75
N ILE A 109 -12.61 -2.43 14.95
CA ILE A 109 -11.64 -2.80 15.99
C ILE A 109 -10.80 -4.01 15.59
N LYS A 110 -11.39 -4.96 14.85
CA LYS A 110 -10.65 -6.11 14.35
C LYS A 110 -9.60 -5.70 13.31
N ALA A 111 -9.94 -4.75 12.43
CA ALA A 111 -9.00 -4.21 11.47
C ALA A 111 -7.81 -3.54 12.17
N LEU A 112 -8.08 -2.73 13.18
CA LEU A 112 -7.02 -2.07 13.97
C LEU A 112 -6.11 -3.10 14.64
N ALA A 113 -6.68 -4.15 15.23
CA ALA A 113 -5.90 -5.21 15.88
C ALA A 113 -5.00 -5.96 14.89
N ILE A 114 -5.49 -6.25 13.69
CA ILE A 114 -4.70 -6.92 12.66
C ILE A 114 -3.60 -6.00 12.12
N MET A 115 -3.88 -4.71 11.96
CA MET A 115 -2.88 -3.73 11.57
C MET A 115 -1.74 -3.66 12.60
N GLU A 116 -2.08 -3.63 13.90
CA GLU A 116 -1.08 -3.62 14.96
C GLU A 116 -0.28 -4.92 15.00
N GLN A 117 -0.95 -6.05 14.88
CA GLN A 117 -0.30 -7.37 14.91
C GLN A 117 0.72 -7.55 13.77
N ASN A 118 0.48 -6.95 12.62
CA ASN A 118 1.30 -7.09 11.42
C ASN A 118 2.13 -5.85 11.09
N ASP A 119 2.16 -4.86 11.98
CA ASP A 119 2.87 -3.59 11.81
C ASP A 119 2.57 -2.96 10.44
N THR A 120 1.30 -2.81 10.14
CA THR A 120 0.83 -2.21 8.89
C THR A 120 -0.23 -1.14 9.16
N SER A 121 -0.39 -0.21 8.24
CA SER A 121 -1.32 0.90 8.36
C SER A 121 -2.54 0.78 7.43
N TYR A 122 -2.71 -0.36 6.79
CA TYR A 122 -3.78 -0.61 5.83
C TYR A 122 -4.18 -2.08 5.82
N LEU A 123 -5.38 -2.35 5.32
CA LEU A 123 -5.88 -3.69 5.02
C LEU A 123 -6.75 -3.62 3.75
N PHE A 124 -6.84 -4.72 3.04
CA PHE A 124 -7.77 -4.86 1.93
C PHE A 124 -9.10 -5.41 2.42
N VAL A 125 -10.16 -5.07 1.74
CA VAL A 125 -11.51 -5.55 2.02
C VAL A 125 -11.97 -6.40 0.86
N VAL A 126 -12.34 -7.64 1.17
CA VAL A 126 -12.73 -8.65 0.18
C VAL A 126 -14.03 -9.31 0.62
N ASP A 127 -15.02 -9.35 -0.25
CA ASP A 127 -16.27 -10.05 -0.04
C ASP A 127 -16.48 -11.09 -1.14
N ASN A 128 -16.72 -12.34 -0.75
CA ASN A 128 -16.95 -13.43 -1.69
C ASN A 128 -15.85 -13.58 -2.73
N GLY A 129 -14.59 -13.40 -2.30
CA GLY A 129 -13.43 -13.48 -3.20
C GLY A 129 -13.22 -12.26 -4.10
N GLN A 130 -14.08 -11.23 -3.97
CA GLN A 130 -13.99 -10.01 -4.78
C GLN A 130 -13.47 -8.84 -3.96
N TYR A 131 -12.47 -8.15 -4.49
CA TYR A 131 -11.90 -6.96 -3.87
C TYR A 131 -12.91 -5.81 -3.87
N GLN A 132 -13.14 -5.21 -2.70
CA GLN A 132 -14.08 -4.11 -2.53
C GLN A 132 -13.39 -2.76 -2.38
N GLY A 133 -12.22 -2.73 -1.79
CA GLY A 133 -11.47 -1.53 -1.50
C GLY A 133 -10.52 -1.76 -0.35
N ALA A 134 -9.96 -0.68 0.18
CA ALA A 134 -9.02 -0.72 1.29
C ALA A 134 -9.52 0.10 2.47
N VAL A 135 -8.99 -0.18 3.65
CA VAL A 135 -9.14 0.64 4.85
C VAL A 135 -7.76 0.99 5.36
N THR A 136 -7.63 2.19 5.89
CA THR A 136 -6.37 2.71 6.42
C THR A 136 -6.55 3.24 7.83
N ILE A 137 -5.42 3.45 8.51
CA ILE A 137 -5.42 4.14 9.82
C ILE A 137 -6.13 5.48 9.71
N GLN A 138 -5.92 6.22 8.63
CA GLN A 138 -6.57 7.51 8.41
C GLN A 138 -8.08 7.38 8.26
N SER A 139 -8.57 6.36 7.57
CA SER A 139 -10.01 6.13 7.43
C SER A 139 -10.66 5.75 8.76
N LEU A 140 -9.96 5.01 9.61
CA LEU A 140 -10.39 4.72 10.98
C LEU A 140 -10.46 6.00 11.82
N ALA A 141 -9.42 6.84 11.74
CA ALA A 141 -9.37 8.12 12.48
C ALA A 141 -10.51 9.06 12.04
N LYS A 142 -10.76 9.18 10.74
CA LYS A 142 -11.89 9.99 10.21
C LYS A 142 -13.23 9.53 10.77
N MET A 143 -13.40 8.23 10.90
CA MET A 143 -14.62 7.68 11.47
C MET A 143 -14.79 8.06 12.93
N LEU A 144 -13.72 8.00 13.73
CA LEU A 144 -13.76 8.42 15.14
C LEU A 144 -14.13 9.89 15.29
N ILE A 145 -13.59 10.75 14.43
CA ILE A 145 -13.95 12.19 14.42
C ILE A 145 -15.44 12.39 14.14
N ARG A 146 -15.99 11.64 13.20
CA ARG A 146 -17.43 11.72 12.87
C ARG A 146 -18.33 11.30 14.02
N LEU A 147 -17.89 10.33 14.83
CA LEU A 147 -18.65 9.92 16.02
C LEU A 147 -18.72 11.00 17.08
N ASP A 148 -17.68 11.80 17.22
CA ASP A 148 -17.63 12.89 18.20
C ASP A 148 -18.55 14.06 17.83
N GLN A 149 -18.98 14.14 16.58
CA GLN A 149 -19.90 15.18 16.09
C GLN A 149 -21.39 14.82 16.29
N CYS A 150 -21.64 13.67 16.81
CA CYS A 150 -22.97 13.22 17.20
C CYS A 150 -23.26 13.53 18.70
#